data_8751fd5a79074b157874f2876cf303bb
#
_entry.id   8751fd5a79074b157874f2876cf303bb
#
_cell.length_a   1.000
_cell.length_b   1.000
_cell.length_c   1.000
_cell.angle_alpha   90.00
_cell.angle_beta   90.00
_cell.angle_gamma   90.00
#
_symmetry.space_group_name_H-M   'P 1'
#
loop_
_entity.id
_entity.type
_entity.pdbx_description
1 polymer ?
#
loop_
_entity_poly.entity_id
_entity_poly.type
_entity_poly.pdbx_seq_one_letter_code
_entity_poly.pdbx_strand_id
1 'polypeptide(L)'
;MPNVLSPRVRAMIINFDPTQPDALTVSEFCKTQKISRSIFYRLRRRAARESAAALHPESRAPKSPARKYGPAVINELVKIRQQLKKDGWDYGPKTIHYEATINHQEFPGGTVPSVATIARLLAGVGHVDRNPRKRPKSSYVPFARSTVMALWQLDAFEYRTNKNQLITVYQLIDDASRYDVGSSAFQRHENSQDAYTILAEAIKAYGAPQEVLSDNSKAFNQLRNGVIGSVEIFLASKGTKPITGLPGRPTTQGKNERSHQTLQRFLEANKPQDLAEARKLIQRYREHYNQRRPHQSLNQATPQAAWDWLEHTPAVEPLPLAVLEAKAAEYLSKRRLAQNVSLVSDVVVSKHGEIMQSTHDVSDVVPGLAANQMAVEVTRENRKAYFQGFHISLPTTFAGRQFVRTVTEDEFLLSDPVNGDVVLSFPLPMVASKVRGKLVLSYSIKGIQVSLATRQWEKKAEQYRAAIQANEELMPEVFEH
;
A
#
# COMPACT_ATOMS: atom_id res chain seq x y z
N MET A 1 -18.59 41.15 5.46
CA MET A 1 -19.75 40.32 5.14
C MET A 1 -20.93 40.84 5.98
N PRO A 2 -22.18 41.00 5.49
CA PRO A 2 -23.28 41.41 6.31
C PRO A 2 -23.53 40.34 7.38
N ASN A 3 -23.58 40.76 8.64
CA ASN A 3 -23.76 39.89 9.80
C ASN A 3 -25.06 39.09 9.67
N VAL A 4 -24.98 37.80 9.48
CA VAL A 4 -26.13 36.91 9.52
C VAL A 4 -26.54 36.73 10.98
N LEU A 5 -27.75 37.16 11.35
CA LEU A 5 -28.28 36.99 12.71
C LEU A 5 -28.22 35.51 13.13
N SER A 6 -27.63 35.23 14.30
CA SER A 6 -27.58 33.88 14.86
C SER A 6 -28.99 33.34 15.15
N PRO A 7 -29.20 32.02 15.15
CA PRO A 7 -30.46 31.40 15.51
C PRO A 7 -30.97 31.86 16.89
N ARG A 8 -30.05 32.09 17.84
CA ARG A 8 -30.38 32.60 19.18
C ARG A 8 -31.02 33.99 19.14
N VAL A 9 -30.43 34.95 18.40
CA VAL A 9 -30.98 36.30 18.25
C VAL A 9 -32.30 36.25 17.50
N ARG A 10 -32.46 35.37 16.52
CA ARG A 10 -33.75 35.16 15.81
C ARG A 10 -34.83 34.66 16.76
N ALA A 11 -34.52 33.69 17.61
CA ALA A 11 -35.45 33.18 18.62
C ALA A 11 -35.87 34.29 19.62
N MET A 12 -34.94 35.13 20.06
CA MET A 12 -35.23 36.26 20.93
C MET A 12 -36.19 37.26 20.27
N ILE A 13 -36.01 37.55 18.98
CA ILE A 13 -36.90 38.45 18.23
C ILE A 13 -38.32 37.84 18.06
N ILE A 14 -38.38 36.52 17.77
CA ILE A 14 -39.66 35.84 17.55
C ILE A 14 -40.48 35.78 18.83
N ASN A 15 -39.83 35.49 19.96
CA ASN A 15 -40.45 35.30 21.27
C ASN A 15 -40.59 36.63 22.05
N PHE A 16 -40.15 37.75 21.48
CA PHE A 16 -40.24 39.05 22.16
C PHE A 16 -41.67 39.46 22.33
N ASP A 17 -42.09 39.68 23.56
CA ASP A 17 -43.41 40.16 23.92
C ASP A 17 -43.32 41.54 24.61
N PRO A 18 -43.73 42.62 23.93
CA PRO A 18 -43.69 43.97 24.50
C PRO A 18 -44.79 44.24 25.52
N THR A 19 -45.71 43.31 25.75
CA THR A 19 -46.86 43.51 26.66
C THR A 19 -46.56 43.05 28.10
N GLN A 20 -45.45 42.43 28.34
CA GLN A 20 -45.06 42.04 29.70
C GLN A 20 -44.70 43.26 30.56
N PRO A 21 -44.95 43.20 31.88
CA PRO A 21 -44.86 44.40 32.75
C PRO A 21 -43.47 45.08 32.74
N ASP A 22 -42.39 44.34 32.59
CA ASP A 22 -41.01 44.86 32.57
C ASP A 22 -40.32 44.73 31.20
N ALA A 23 -41.09 44.59 30.12
CA ALA A 23 -40.55 44.43 28.80
C ALA A 23 -39.92 45.72 28.26
N LEU A 24 -38.77 45.59 27.61
CA LEU A 24 -38.18 46.70 26.85
C LEU A 24 -39.11 47.10 25.71
N THR A 25 -39.09 48.38 25.36
CA THR A 25 -39.70 48.77 24.10
C THR A 25 -39.02 48.13 22.90
N VAL A 26 -39.73 47.92 21.78
CA VAL A 26 -39.14 47.41 20.55
C VAL A 26 -37.90 48.20 20.11
N SER A 27 -37.89 49.51 20.39
CA SER A 27 -36.80 50.41 20.06
C SER A 27 -35.52 50.10 20.89
N GLU A 28 -35.72 49.90 22.19
CA GLU A 28 -34.62 49.56 23.14
C GLU A 28 -34.10 48.15 22.89
N PHE A 29 -35.01 47.18 22.68
CA PHE A 29 -34.63 45.83 22.30
C PHE A 29 -33.75 45.81 21.03
N CYS A 30 -34.17 46.53 19.99
CA CYS A 30 -33.40 46.63 18.76
C CYS A 30 -32.03 47.27 18.95
N LYS A 31 -31.91 48.30 19.81
CA LYS A 31 -30.63 48.92 20.17
C LYS A 31 -29.74 47.93 20.91
N THR A 32 -30.26 47.22 21.90
CA THR A 32 -29.53 46.21 22.70
C THR A 32 -28.99 45.08 21.84
N GLN A 33 -29.81 44.59 20.92
CA GLN A 33 -29.40 43.48 20.00
C GLN A 33 -28.64 43.98 18.76
N LYS A 34 -28.36 45.28 18.64
CA LYS A 34 -27.70 45.93 17.50
C LYS A 34 -28.31 45.56 16.15
N ILE A 35 -29.65 45.58 16.07
CA ILE A 35 -30.43 45.30 14.85
C ILE A 35 -31.34 46.49 14.49
N SER A 36 -31.70 46.56 13.21
CA SER A 36 -32.71 47.57 12.79
C SER A 36 -34.14 47.12 13.09
N ARG A 37 -35.04 48.06 13.38
CA ARG A 37 -36.46 47.76 13.53
C ARG A 37 -37.05 47.07 12.30
N SER A 38 -36.58 47.39 11.13
CA SER A 38 -37.00 46.76 9.88
C SER A 38 -36.71 45.26 9.86
N ILE A 39 -35.52 44.83 10.36
CA ILE A 39 -35.13 43.42 10.51
C ILE A 39 -36.04 42.74 11.56
N PHE A 40 -36.31 43.39 12.67
CA PHE A 40 -37.19 42.88 13.73
C PHE A 40 -38.60 42.57 13.19
N TYR A 41 -39.28 43.52 12.57
CA TYR A 41 -40.63 43.30 12.05
C TYR A 41 -40.66 42.35 10.84
N ARG A 42 -39.63 42.34 10.00
CA ARG A 42 -39.52 41.39 8.89
C ARG A 42 -39.43 39.95 9.40
N LEU A 43 -38.65 39.73 10.46
CA LEU A 43 -38.46 38.39 11.01
C LEU A 43 -39.74 37.92 11.73
N ARG A 44 -40.44 38.77 12.47
CA ARG A 44 -41.73 38.44 13.09
C ARG A 44 -42.82 38.12 12.06
N ARG A 45 -42.91 38.89 10.98
CA ARG A 45 -43.81 38.58 9.88
C ARG A 45 -43.47 37.24 9.20
N ARG A 46 -42.18 36.93 9.11
CA ARG A 46 -41.75 35.64 8.59
C ARG A 46 -42.11 34.50 9.55
N ALA A 47 -41.88 34.66 10.83
CA ALA A 47 -42.20 33.65 11.83
C ALA A 47 -43.70 33.32 11.87
N ALA A 48 -44.55 34.32 11.68
CA ALA A 48 -46.01 34.11 11.57
C ALA A 48 -46.42 33.23 10.38
N ARG A 49 -45.59 33.19 9.31
CA ARG A 49 -45.86 32.39 8.10
C ARG A 49 -45.15 31.05 8.08
N GLU A 50 -43.94 30.99 8.60
CA GLU A 50 -43.02 29.85 8.41
C GLU A 50 -42.65 29.16 9.73
N SER A 51 -43.20 29.58 10.87
CA SER A 51 -42.97 29.01 12.19
C SER A 51 -41.48 28.76 12.49
N ALA A 52 -41.06 27.52 12.80
CA ALA A 52 -39.70 27.17 13.15
C ALA A 52 -38.67 27.43 12.02
N ALA A 53 -39.07 27.46 10.75
CA ALA A 53 -38.16 27.75 9.63
C ALA A 53 -37.61 29.18 9.67
N ALA A 54 -38.29 30.12 10.36
CA ALA A 54 -37.82 31.49 10.55
C ALA A 54 -36.56 31.61 11.43
N LEU A 55 -36.25 30.59 12.24
CA LEU A 55 -35.02 30.53 13.04
C LEU A 55 -33.76 30.44 12.17
N HIS A 56 -33.88 29.91 10.96
CA HIS A 56 -32.75 29.79 10.02
C HIS A 56 -32.82 30.93 8.98
N PRO A 57 -31.65 31.38 8.48
CA PRO A 57 -31.61 32.36 7.40
C PRO A 57 -32.23 31.78 6.11
N GLU A 58 -32.84 32.57 5.31
CA GLU A 58 -33.30 32.20 3.97
C GLU A 58 -32.10 31.91 3.08
N SER A 59 -32.23 30.90 2.22
CA SER A 59 -31.25 30.65 1.18
C SER A 59 -31.15 31.86 0.24
N ARG A 60 -29.94 32.32 -0.02
CA ARG A 60 -29.64 33.34 -1.01
C ARG A 60 -29.53 32.78 -2.43
N ALA A 61 -29.68 31.48 -2.59
CA ALA A 61 -29.66 30.84 -3.90
C ALA A 61 -30.86 31.34 -4.74
N PRO A 62 -30.69 31.52 -6.02
CA PRO A 62 -31.80 31.82 -6.93
C PRO A 62 -32.89 30.75 -6.81
N LYS A 63 -34.17 31.16 -6.72
CA LYS A 63 -35.32 30.23 -6.66
C LYS A 63 -35.39 29.33 -7.91
N SER A 64 -34.93 29.83 -9.03
CA SER A 64 -34.81 29.10 -10.30
C SER A 64 -33.44 29.33 -10.88
N PRO A 65 -32.43 28.55 -10.47
CA PRO A 65 -31.11 28.68 -11.05
C PRO A 65 -31.12 28.29 -12.54
N ALA A 66 -30.52 29.13 -13.37
CA ALA A 66 -30.40 28.83 -14.80
C ALA A 66 -29.62 27.52 -14.98
N ARG A 67 -30.23 26.50 -15.57
CA ARG A 67 -29.60 25.24 -15.91
C ARG A 67 -28.88 25.39 -17.24
N LYS A 68 -27.53 25.53 -17.22
CA LYS A 68 -26.73 25.63 -18.44
C LYS A 68 -26.77 24.33 -19.25
N TYR A 69 -26.99 23.18 -18.59
CA TYR A 69 -27.01 21.85 -19.22
C TYR A 69 -28.36 21.18 -18.96
N GLY A 70 -29.04 20.82 -20.06
CA GLY A 70 -30.35 20.17 -20.02
C GLY A 70 -30.29 18.67 -19.80
N PRO A 71 -31.46 17.99 -19.73
CA PRO A 71 -31.54 16.53 -19.54
C PRO A 71 -30.80 15.74 -20.59
N ALA A 72 -30.79 16.15 -21.85
CA ALA A 72 -30.05 15.45 -22.94
C ALA A 72 -28.55 15.31 -22.66
N VAL A 73 -27.90 16.38 -22.16
CA VAL A 73 -26.50 16.37 -21.77
C VAL A 73 -26.26 15.41 -20.60
N ILE A 74 -27.13 15.43 -19.59
CA ILE A 74 -27.01 14.56 -18.40
C ILE A 74 -27.16 13.11 -18.83
N ASN A 75 -28.13 12.78 -19.67
CA ASN A 75 -28.36 11.42 -20.15
C ASN A 75 -27.15 10.89 -20.95
N GLU A 76 -26.56 11.72 -21.80
CA GLU A 76 -25.36 11.32 -22.55
C GLU A 76 -24.15 11.07 -21.63
N LEU A 77 -23.93 11.93 -20.62
CA LEU A 77 -22.87 11.69 -19.63
C LEU A 77 -23.09 10.39 -18.83
N VAL A 78 -24.34 10.08 -18.48
CA VAL A 78 -24.70 8.81 -17.81
C VAL A 78 -24.48 7.63 -18.74
N LYS A 79 -24.85 7.73 -20.01
CA LYS A 79 -24.63 6.70 -21.03
C LYS A 79 -23.14 6.38 -21.21
N ILE A 80 -22.31 7.43 -21.41
CA ILE A 80 -20.85 7.27 -21.49
C ILE A 80 -20.32 6.58 -20.23
N ARG A 81 -20.74 7.02 -19.05
CA ARG A 81 -20.33 6.40 -17.78
C ARG A 81 -20.70 4.92 -17.69
N GLN A 82 -21.93 4.57 -18.06
CA GLN A 82 -22.42 3.20 -18.02
C GLN A 82 -21.65 2.30 -19.00
N GLN A 83 -21.37 2.81 -20.21
CA GLN A 83 -20.58 2.08 -21.21
C GLN A 83 -19.17 1.82 -20.69
N LEU A 84 -18.46 2.86 -20.22
CA LEU A 84 -17.12 2.72 -19.65
C LEU A 84 -17.09 1.71 -18.49
N LYS A 85 -18.11 1.76 -17.61
CA LYS A 85 -18.23 0.80 -16.50
C LYS A 85 -18.45 -0.64 -16.99
N LYS A 86 -19.31 -0.82 -18.00
CA LYS A 86 -19.59 -2.12 -18.61
C LYS A 86 -18.34 -2.73 -19.25
N ASP A 87 -17.55 -1.90 -19.92
CA ASP A 87 -16.32 -2.31 -20.61
C ASP A 87 -15.12 -2.48 -19.64
N GLY A 88 -15.28 -2.12 -18.35
CA GLY A 88 -14.24 -2.24 -17.33
C GLY A 88 -13.24 -1.08 -17.30
N TRP A 89 -13.50 0.01 -18.04
CA TRP A 89 -12.64 1.19 -18.07
C TRP A 89 -12.86 2.11 -16.85
N ASP A 90 -11.97 3.08 -16.69
CA ASP A 90 -12.18 4.16 -15.72
C ASP A 90 -13.41 4.99 -16.13
N TYR A 91 -14.37 5.12 -15.26
CA TYR A 91 -15.65 5.81 -15.48
C TYR A 91 -15.83 7.05 -14.60
N GLY A 92 -14.71 7.70 -14.22
CA GLY A 92 -14.70 8.97 -13.46
C GLY A 92 -14.96 10.18 -14.35
N PRO A 93 -15.27 11.36 -13.75
CA PRO A 93 -15.58 12.58 -14.49
C PRO A 93 -14.52 13.01 -15.51
N LYS A 94 -13.24 12.71 -15.24
CA LYS A 94 -12.14 13.04 -16.15
C LYS A 94 -12.15 12.19 -17.41
N THR A 95 -12.33 10.87 -17.27
CA THR A 95 -12.43 9.94 -18.41
C THR A 95 -13.68 10.23 -19.22
N ILE A 96 -14.82 10.49 -18.54
CA ILE A 96 -16.07 10.88 -19.22
C ILE A 96 -15.86 12.17 -20.03
N HIS A 97 -15.17 13.17 -19.45
CA HIS A 97 -14.87 14.42 -20.17
C HIS A 97 -14.00 14.15 -21.40
N TYR A 98 -12.97 13.32 -21.25
CA TYR A 98 -12.08 12.94 -22.37
C TYR A 98 -12.86 12.26 -23.50
N GLU A 99 -13.65 11.24 -23.19
CA GLU A 99 -14.48 10.52 -24.18
C GLU A 99 -15.49 11.42 -24.86
N ALA A 100 -16.17 12.28 -24.08
CA ALA A 100 -17.12 13.25 -24.63
C ALA A 100 -16.41 14.29 -25.53
N THR A 101 -15.15 14.63 -25.24
CA THR A 101 -14.38 15.61 -26.03
C THR A 101 -13.90 15.01 -27.36
N ILE A 102 -13.46 13.75 -27.38
CA ILE A 102 -13.09 13.05 -28.62
C ILE A 102 -14.30 12.97 -29.55
N ASN A 103 -15.48 12.70 -29.02
CA ASN A 103 -16.73 12.54 -29.77
C ASN A 103 -17.59 13.83 -29.70
N HIS A 104 -16.99 15.02 -29.60
CA HIS A 104 -17.69 16.28 -29.35
C HIS A 104 -18.72 16.66 -30.42
N GLN A 105 -18.55 16.22 -31.67
CA GLN A 105 -19.47 16.49 -32.77
C GLN A 105 -20.86 15.86 -32.54
N GLU A 106 -20.90 14.71 -31.83
CA GLU A 106 -22.14 14.02 -31.49
C GLU A 106 -22.68 14.39 -30.12
N PHE A 107 -21.94 15.23 -29.37
CA PHE A 107 -22.32 15.58 -28.01
C PHE A 107 -23.47 16.60 -27.97
N PRO A 108 -24.56 16.34 -27.21
CA PRO A 108 -25.72 17.21 -27.14
C PRO A 108 -25.37 18.64 -26.73
N GLY A 109 -25.77 19.61 -27.57
CA GLY A 109 -25.50 21.05 -27.33
C GLY A 109 -24.10 21.51 -27.72
N GLY A 110 -23.28 20.66 -28.39
CA GLY A 110 -21.98 21.02 -28.99
C GLY A 110 -20.88 21.47 -28.02
N THR A 111 -21.17 21.51 -26.71
CA THR A 111 -20.19 21.95 -25.69
C THR A 111 -20.12 20.94 -24.54
N VAL A 112 -18.97 20.27 -24.42
CA VAL A 112 -18.72 19.33 -23.34
C VAL A 112 -18.55 20.08 -22.00
N PRO A 113 -19.28 19.71 -20.93
CA PRO A 113 -19.13 20.33 -19.62
C PRO A 113 -17.74 20.08 -19.01
N SER A 114 -17.22 21.03 -18.25
CA SER A 114 -15.97 20.84 -17.52
C SER A 114 -16.04 19.65 -16.56
N VAL A 115 -14.88 19.05 -16.21
CA VAL A 115 -14.77 17.90 -15.30
C VAL A 115 -15.50 18.15 -13.96
N ALA A 116 -15.39 19.37 -13.39
CA ALA A 116 -16.08 19.74 -12.15
C ALA A 116 -17.60 19.79 -12.33
N THR A 117 -18.06 20.23 -13.49
CA THR A 117 -19.50 20.26 -13.81
C THR A 117 -20.04 18.85 -14.02
N ILE A 118 -19.30 17.98 -14.76
CA ILE A 118 -19.65 16.56 -14.92
C ILE A 118 -19.79 15.89 -13.54
N ALA A 119 -18.83 16.10 -12.65
CA ALA A 119 -18.90 15.56 -11.29
C ALA A 119 -20.16 15.99 -10.55
N ARG A 120 -20.56 17.28 -10.65
CA ARG A 120 -21.78 17.81 -10.01
C ARG A 120 -23.05 17.26 -10.64
N LEU A 121 -23.11 17.17 -11.96
CA LEU A 121 -24.26 16.64 -12.69
C LEU A 121 -24.50 15.16 -12.35
N LEU A 122 -23.43 14.33 -12.36
CA LEU A 122 -23.51 12.92 -12.01
C LEU A 122 -23.89 12.71 -10.53
N ALA A 123 -23.37 13.53 -9.62
CA ALA A 123 -23.75 13.49 -8.21
C ALA A 123 -25.23 13.87 -8.01
N GLY A 124 -25.74 14.85 -8.77
CA GLY A 124 -27.14 15.28 -8.73
C GLY A 124 -28.15 14.21 -9.18
N VAL A 125 -27.72 13.25 -10.01
CA VAL A 125 -28.53 12.10 -10.45
C VAL A 125 -28.16 10.79 -9.73
N GLY A 126 -27.43 10.85 -8.60
CA GLY A 126 -27.17 9.70 -7.75
C GLY A 126 -26.10 8.73 -8.29
N HIS A 127 -25.33 9.09 -9.30
CA HIS A 127 -24.30 8.22 -9.87
C HIS A 127 -22.92 8.34 -9.22
N VAL A 128 -22.76 9.08 -8.12
CA VAL A 128 -21.49 9.28 -7.41
C VAL A 128 -21.68 9.07 -5.92
N ASP A 129 -21.09 8.00 -5.39
CA ASP A 129 -21.00 7.77 -3.94
C ASP A 129 -19.85 8.56 -3.33
N ARG A 130 -20.10 9.23 -2.22
CA ARG A 130 -19.04 9.89 -1.43
C ARG A 130 -18.28 8.83 -0.64
N ASN A 131 -16.98 8.71 -0.91
CA ASN A 131 -16.11 7.87 -0.08
C ASN A 131 -15.48 8.72 1.05
N PRO A 132 -15.96 8.60 2.32
CA PRO A 132 -15.47 9.40 3.44
C PRO A 132 -14.03 9.04 3.87
N ARG A 133 -13.48 7.91 3.41
CA ARG A 133 -12.11 7.45 3.74
C ARG A 133 -11.02 7.99 2.82
N LYS A 134 -11.37 8.81 1.85
CA LYS A 134 -10.41 9.36 0.89
C LYS A 134 -9.54 10.43 1.55
N ARG A 135 -8.25 10.13 1.78
CA ARG A 135 -7.28 11.08 2.33
C ARG A 135 -7.09 12.30 1.41
N PRO A 136 -6.84 13.50 1.96
CA PRO A 136 -6.52 14.68 1.16
C PRO A 136 -5.26 14.45 0.29
N LYS A 137 -5.28 14.94 -0.94
CA LYS A 137 -4.17 14.79 -1.91
C LYS A 137 -2.87 15.49 -1.50
N SER A 138 -2.92 16.44 -0.58
CA SER A 138 -1.79 17.27 -0.15
C SER A 138 -0.72 16.53 0.66
N SER A 139 -0.99 15.30 1.12
CA SER A 139 -0.05 14.50 1.92
C SER A 139 0.85 13.56 1.09
N TYR A 140 0.81 13.63 -0.23
CA TYR A 140 1.49 12.68 -1.09
C TYR A 140 2.42 13.37 -2.09
N VAL A 141 3.72 13.26 -1.89
CA VAL A 141 4.72 13.63 -2.91
C VAL A 141 5.03 12.37 -3.72
N PRO A 142 4.57 12.27 -4.97
CA PRO A 142 4.84 11.09 -5.79
C PRO A 142 6.30 11.13 -6.24
N PHE A 143 7.06 10.08 -5.93
CA PHE A 143 8.33 9.83 -6.58
C PHE A 143 8.07 9.46 -8.04
N ALA A 144 8.64 10.17 -8.99
CA ALA A 144 8.59 9.85 -10.41
C ALA A 144 9.91 10.22 -11.07
N ARG A 145 10.41 9.36 -11.96
CA ARG A 145 11.51 9.69 -12.85
C ARG A 145 11.03 10.74 -13.87
N SER A 146 11.95 11.58 -14.33
CA SER A 146 11.65 12.64 -15.29
C SER A 146 11.74 12.18 -16.74
N THR A 147 12.50 11.12 -17.02
CA THR A 147 12.81 10.62 -18.35
C THR A 147 12.30 9.20 -18.56
N VAL A 148 11.86 8.92 -19.76
CA VAL A 148 11.46 7.58 -20.22
C VAL A 148 12.68 6.65 -20.23
N MET A 149 12.51 5.36 -20.02
CA MET A 149 13.57 4.35 -19.93
C MET A 149 14.50 4.49 -18.70
N ALA A 150 14.30 5.49 -17.84
CA ALA A 150 15.08 5.60 -16.60
C ALA A 150 14.71 4.53 -15.57
N LEU A 151 13.43 4.16 -15.49
CA LEU A 151 12.93 3.18 -14.54
C LEU A 151 11.68 2.47 -15.07
N TRP A 152 11.73 1.15 -15.13
CA TRP A 152 10.53 0.32 -15.27
C TRP A 152 10.14 -0.29 -13.92
N GLN A 153 8.85 -0.44 -13.70
CA GLN A 153 8.29 -1.06 -12.51
C GLN A 153 7.63 -2.38 -12.90
N LEU A 154 8.14 -3.48 -12.35
CA LEU A 154 7.61 -4.84 -12.52
C LEU A 154 6.85 -5.24 -11.27
N ASP A 155 5.64 -5.75 -11.48
CA ASP A 155 4.80 -6.28 -10.40
C ASP A 155 3.86 -7.35 -10.94
N ALA A 156 3.27 -8.19 -10.08
CA ALA A 156 2.37 -9.25 -10.48
C ALA A 156 1.21 -9.42 -9.49
N PHE A 157 0.11 -9.98 -9.99
CA PHE A 157 -1.03 -10.37 -9.16
C PHE A 157 -1.68 -11.65 -9.68
N GLU A 158 -2.27 -12.39 -8.78
CA GLU A 158 -3.04 -13.58 -9.12
C GLU A 158 -4.48 -13.23 -9.52
N TYR A 159 -4.98 -13.90 -10.56
CA TYR A 159 -6.35 -13.74 -11.06
C TYR A 159 -6.97 -15.12 -11.34
N ARG A 160 -8.26 -15.27 -11.05
CA ARG A 160 -9.02 -16.47 -11.40
C ARG A 160 -9.93 -16.21 -12.57
N THR A 161 -9.74 -17.01 -13.63
CA THR A 161 -10.59 -16.95 -14.83
C THR A 161 -11.99 -17.47 -14.54
N ASN A 162 -12.91 -17.26 -15.47
CA ASN A 162 -14.29 -17.74 -15.34
C ASN A 162 -14.38 -19.28 -15.22
N LYS A 163 -13.45 -20.03 -15.83
CA LYS A 163 -13.28 -21.48 -15.64
C LYS A 163 -12.52 -21.85 -14.37
N ASN A 164 -12.39 -20.91 -13.41
CA ASN A 164 -11.68 -21.10 -12.13
C ASN A 164 -10.19 -21.45 -12.26
N GLN A 165 -9.58 -21.19 -13.42
CA GLN A 165 -8.15 -21.37 -13.62
C GLN A 165 -7.38 -20.23 -12.96
N LEU A 166 -6.44 -20.55 -12.09
CA LEU A 166 -5.53 -19.56 -11.51
C LEU A 166 -4.46 -19.18 -12.54
N ILE A 167 -4.32 -17.90 -12.78
CA ILE A 167 -3.27 -17.31 -13.61
C ILE A 167 -2.55 -16.20 -12.83
N THR A 168 -1.27 -16.00 -13.14
CA THR A 168 -0.51 -14.84 -12.63
C THR A 168 -0.37 -13.83 -13.76
N VAL A 169 -0.80 -12.61 -13.51
CA VAL A 169 -0.71 -11.48 -14.43
C VAL A 169 0.46 -10.61 -14.03
N TYR A 170 1.43 -10.47 -14.92
CA TYR A 170 2.58 -9.58 -14.77
C TYR A 170 2.30 -8.27 -15.48
N GLN A 171 2.74 -7.18 -14.88
CA GLN A 171 2.61 -5.84 -15.45
C GLN A 171 3.95 -5.10 -15.34
N LEU A 172 4.39 -4.52 -16.46
CA LEU A 172 5.65 -3.77 -16.57
C LEU A 172 5.36 -2.38 -17.13
N ILE A 173 5.58 -1.37 -16.30
CA ILE A 173 5.20 0.03 -16.58
C ILE A 173 6.43 0.93 -16.51
N ASP A 174 6.62 1.80 -17.49
CA ASP A 174 7.59 2.89 -17.40
C ASP A 174 7.17 3.96 -16.39
N ASP A 175 8.07 4.32 -15.49
CA ASP A 175 7.75 5.19 -14.35
C ASP A 175 7.49 6.65 -14.75
N ALA A 176 8.13 7.16 -15.78
CA ALA A 176 7.97 8.54 -16.25
C ALA A 176 6.68 8.71 -17.05
N SER A 177 6.53 7.93 -18.10
CA SER A 177 5.43 8.01 -19.07
C SER A 177 4.17 7.25 -18.66
N ARG A 178 4.25 6.35 -17.67
CA ARG A 178 3.19 5.37 -17.33
C ARG A 178 2.89 4.39 -18.46
N TYR A 179 3.70 4.34 -19.48
CA TYR A 179 3.53 3.45 -20.61
C TYR A 179 3.67 1.99 -20.19
N ASP A 180 2.68 1.16 -20.54
CA ASP A 180 2.75 -0.28 -20.32
C ASP A 180 3.66 -0.89 -21.41
N VAL A 181 4.90 -1.16 -21.04
CA VAL A 181 5.92 -1.76 -21.91
C VAL A 181 5.78 -3.27 -22.02
N GLY A 182 5.10 -3.92 -21.04
CA GLY A 182 4.92 -5.37 -21.05
C GLY A 182 3.94 -5.83 -19.98
N SER A 183 2.78 -6.35 -20.40
CA SER A 183 1.85 -7.05 -19.52
C SER A 183 1.38 -8.32 -20.20
N SER A 184 1.35 -9.43 -19.45
CA SER A 184 0.84 -10.73 -19.93
C SER A 184 0.47 -11.62 -18.75
N ALA A 185 -0.13 -12.79 -19.03
CA ALA A 185 -0.55 -13.75 -18.04
C ALA A 185 0.08 -15.13 -18.27
N PHE A 186 0.32 -15.87 -17.19
CA PHE A 186 0.89 -17.22 -17.18
C PHE A 186 0.08 -18.14 -16.26
N GLN A 187 0.06 -19.44 -16.59
CA GLN A 187 -0.69 -20.46 -15.83
C GLN A 187 0.14 -21.05 -14.68
N ARG A 188 0.88 -20.22 -13.98
CA ARG A 188 1.73 -20.65 -12.86
C ARG A 188 1.66 -19.61 -11.77
N HIS A 189 1.99 -19.99 -10.54
CA HIS A 189 2.29 -19.03 -9.50
C HIS A 189 3.46 -18.15 -9.92
N GLU A 190 3.57 -16.99 -9.30
CA GLU A 190 4.66 -16.05 -9.52
C GLU A 190 6.03 -16.77 -9.46
N ASN A 191 6.84 -16.56 -10.49
CA ASN A 191 8.15 -17.20 -10.62
C ASN A 191 9.12 -16.38 -11.50
N SER A 192 10.41 -16.65 -11.37
CA SER A 192 11.48 -15.93 -12.08
C SER A 192 11.47 -16.17 -13.59
N GLN A 193 11.03 -17.34 -14.05
CA GLN A 193 11.02 -17.67 -15.49
C GLN A 193 10.01 -16.81 -16.26
N ASP A 194 8.82 -16.60 -15.69
CA ASP A 194 7.77 -15.76 -16.32
C ASP A 194 8.17 -14.29 -16.25
N ALA A 195 8.75 -13.84 -15.12
CA ALA A 195 9.33 -12.51 -14.99
C ALA A 195 10.44 -12.25 -16.03
N TYR A 196 11.35 -13.22 -16.21
CA TYR A 196 12.36 -13.16 -17.26
C TYR A 196 11.73 -13.00 -18.64
N THR A 197 10.71 -13.79 -18.95
CA THR A 197 10.04 -13.76 -20.28
C THR A 197 9.46 -12.38 -20.58
N ILE A 198 8.73 -11.79 -19.64
CA ILE A 198 8.15 -10.44 -19.78
C ILE A 198 9.23 -9.38 -19.98
N LEU A 199 10.29 -9.43 -19.19
CA LEU A 199 11.40 -8.49 -19.30
C LEU A 199 12.16 -8.64 -20.61
N ALA A 200 12.40 -9.87 -21.05
CA ALA A 200 13.10 -10.15 -22.30
C ALA A 200 12.30 -9.66 -23.53
N GLU A 201 10.99 -9.89 -23.55
CA GLU A 201 10.09 -9.40 -24.60
C GLU A 201 10.05 -7.87 -24.64
N ALA A 202 9.91 -7.22 -23.47
CA ALA A 202 9.89 -5.76 -23.39
C ALA A 202 11.24 -5.13 -23.79
N ILE A 203 12.36 -5.67 -23.32
CA ILE A 203 13.71 -5.20 -23.68
C ILE A 203 13.97 -5.40 -25.19
N LYS A 204 13.49 -6.48 -25.77
CA LYS A 204 13.59 -6.70 -27.22
C LYS A 204 12.81 -5.67 -28.02
N ALA A 205 11.64 -5.23 -27.52
CA ALA A 205 10.75 -4.31 -28.21
C ALA A 205 11.17 -2.83 -28.04
N TYR A 206 11.65 -2.43 -26.86
CA TYR A 206 11.85 -1.03 -26.51
C TYR A 206 13.30 -0.69 -26.15
N GLY A 207 14.19 -1.66 -26.00
CA GLY A 207 15.52 -1.48 -25.44
C GLY A 207 15.55 -1.69 -23.93
N ALA A 208 16.76 -1.68 -23.34
CA ALA A 208 16.96 -1.89 -21.93
C ALA A 208 16.82 -0.56 -21.13
N PRO A 209 16.00 -0.51 -20.05
CA PRO A 209 15.92 0.66 -19.19
C PRO A 209 17.16 0.74 -18.29
N GLN A 210 17.42 1.91 -17.66
CA GLN A 210 18.51 2.02 -16.69
C GLN A 210 18.25 1.19 -15.44
N GLU A 211 17.01 1.19 -14.94
CA GLU A 211 16.64 0.50 -13.70
C GLU A 211 15.34 -0.30 -13.89
N VAL A 212 15.23 -1.42 -13.20
CA VAL A 212 13.96 -2.15 -13.02
C VAL A 212 13.69 -2.26 -11.52
N LEU A 213 12.57 -1.69 -11.09
CA LEU A 213 12.06 -1.79 -9.72
C LEU A 213 11.06 -2.93 -9.64
N SER A 214 11.27 -3.85 -8.74
CA SER A 214 10.30 -4.87 -8.37
C SER A 214 9.98 -4.82 -6.88
N ASP A 215 8.99 -5.58 -6.45
CA ASP A 215 8.79 -5.85 -5.03
C ASP A 215 9.92 -6.74 -4.47
N ASN A 216 9.80 -7.13 -3.20
CA ASN A 216 10.79 -7.98 -2.54
C ASN A 216 10.50 -9.48 -2.73
N SER A 217 9.67 -9.85 -3.71
CA SER A 217 9.42 -11.24 -4.06
C SER A 217 10.71 -11.91 -4.57
N LYS A 218 10.96 -13.13 -4.11
CA LYS A 218 12.10 -13.95 -4.58
C LYS A 218 12.01 -14.28 -6.08
N ALA A 219 10.85 -14.16 -6.67
CA ALA A 219 10.64 -14.35 -8.11
C ALA A 219 11.27 -13.23 -8.94
N PHE A 220 11.37 -12.03 -8.39
CA PHE A 220 11.81 -10.84 -9.12
C PHE A 220 13.20 -10.37 -8.71
N ASN A 221 13.51 -10.43 -7.41
CA ASN A 221 14.78 -9.94 -6.92
C ASN A 221 15.20 -10.64 -5.63
N GLN A 222 16.39 -11.26 -5.68
CA GLN A 222 16.97 -12.00 -4.56
C GLN A 222 18.19 -11.29 -3.93
N LEU A 223 18.63 -10.16 -4.48
CA LEU A 223 19.82 -9.44 -4.00
C LEU A 223 19.76 -9.11 -2.50
N ARG A 224 18.55 -8.82 -1.97
CA ARG A 224 18.38 -8.56 -0.53
C ARG A 224 18.59 -9.78 0.35
N ASN A 225 18.51 -10.97 -0.24
CA ASN A 225 18.80 -12.24 0.44
C ASN A 225 20.27 -12.64 0.26
N GLY A 226 21.08 -11.80 -0.39
CA GLY A 226 22.48 -12.10 -0.67
C GLY A 226 22.68 -13.05 -1.84
N VAL A 227 21.63 -13.34 -2.61
CA VAL A 227 21.65 -14.26 -3.76
C VAL A 227 21.46 -13.46 -5.04
N ILE A 228 22.16 -13.85 -6.10
CA ILE A 228 21.98 -13.27 -7.44
C ILE A 228 21.19 -14.28 -8.27
N GLY A 229 19.95 -13.93 -8.60
CA GLY A 229 19.07 -14.79 -9.39
C GLY A 229 19.22 -14.60 -10.89
N SER A 230 18.52 -15.43 -11.66
CA SER A 230 18.58 -15.41 -13.13
C SER A 230 18.04 -14.09 -13.74
N VAL A 231 17.05 -13.48 -13.09
CA VAL A 231 16.47 -12.20 -13.54
C VAL A 231 17.50 -11.07 -13.39
N GLU A 232 18.21 -11.01 -12.26
CA GLU A 232 19.22 -9.99 -12.00
C GLU A 232 20.42 -10.14 -12.94
N ILE A 233 20.87 -11.38 -13.19
CA ILE A 233 21.95 -11.66 -14.15
C ILE A 233 21.53 -11.20 -15.55
N PHE A 234 20.31 -11.53 -15.98
CA PHE A 234 19.78 -11.10 -17.27
C PHE A 234 19.73 -9.57 -17.38
N LEU A 235 19.16 -8.88 -16.40
CA LEU A 235 19.07 -7.42 -16.40
C LEU A 235 20.46 -6.77 -16.45
N ALA A 236 21.40 -7.26 -15.66
CA ALA A 236 22.79 -6.77 -15.66
C ALA A 236 23.47 -6.99 -17.03
N SER A 237 23.26 -8.13 -17.67
CA SER A 237 23.79 -8.41 -19.02
C SER A 237 23.26 -7.43 -20.09
N LYS A 238 22.13 -6.77 -19.81
CA LYS A 238 21.53 -5.72 -20.66
C LYS A 238 21.85 -4.30 -20.17
N GLY A 239 22.67 -4.15 -19.13
CA GLY A 239 23.02 -2.87 -18.53
C GLY A 239 22.00 -2.32 -17.53
N THR A 240 20.91 -3.03 -17.34
CA THR A 240 19.83 -2.63 -16.44
C THR A 240 20.16 -2.98 -15.00
N LYS A 241 20.01 -2.02 -14.09
CA LYS A 241 20.23 -2.21 -12.66
C LYS A 241 18.94 -2.70 -11.98
N PRO A 242 18.93 -3.91 -11.41
CA PRO A 242 17.81 -4.37 -10.60
C PRO A 242 17.77 -3.63 -9.26
N ILE A 243 16.61 -3.06 -8.91
CA ILE A 243 16.38 -2.38 -7.63
C ILE A 243 15.10 -2.91 -6.98
N THR A 244 15.02 -2.82 -5.65
CA THR A 244 13.86 -3.23 -4.87
C THR A 244 13.31 -2.09 -4.04
N GLY A 245 12.00 -2.11 -3.78
CA GLY A 245 11.35 -1.19 -2.87
C GLY A 245 11.94 -1.31 -1.44
N LEU A 246 11.99 -0.19 -0.70
CA LEU A 246 12.38 -0.21 0.70
C LEU A 246 11.32 -0.94 1.54
N PRO A 247 11.70 -1.90 2.42
CA PRO A 247 10.76 -2.54 3.32
C PRO A 247 9.99 -1.52 4.16
N GLY A 248 8.68 -1.71 4.29
CA GLY A 248 7.85 -0.85 5.14
C GLY A 248 7.57 0.56 4.60
N ARG A 249 8.00 0.90 3.38
CA ARG A 249 7.63 2.18 2.73
C ARG A 249 6.73 1.93 1.53
N PRO A 250 5.38 1.97 1.70
CA PRO A 250 4.41 1.73 0.63
C PRO A 250 4.38 2.82 -0.46
N THR A 251 5.12 3.92 -0.27
CA THR A 251 5.11 5.06 -1.19
C THR A 251 5.70 4.76 -2.56
N THR A 252 6.59 3.77 -2.68
CA THR A 252 7.17 3.34 -3.96
C THR A 252 6.26 2.37 -4.72
N GLN A 253 5.40 1.61 -4.04
CA GLN A 253 4.51 0.60 -4.64
C GLN A 253 3.09 1.12 -4.93
N GLY A 254 2.67 2.23 -4.32
CA GLY A 254 1.32 2.79 -4.49
C GLY A 254 0.94 3.19 -5.94
N LYS A 255 1.90 3.22 -6.85
CA LYS A 255 1.66 3.42 -8.30
C LYS A 255 1.24 2.12 -8.98
N ASN A 256 1.93 1.02 -8.65
CA ASN A 256 1.64 -0.30 -9.18
C ASN A 256 0.27 -0.79 -8.69
N GLU A 257 -0.05 -0.60 -7.42
CA GLU A 257 -1.38 -0.94 -6.87
C GLU A 257 -2.52 -0.33 -7.69
N ARG A 258 -2.41 0.93 -8.11
CA ARG A 258 -3.44 1.57 -8.95
C ARG A 258 -3.48 1.02 -10.36
N SER A 259 -2.34 0.71 -10.94
CA SER A 259 -2.24 0.10 -12.25
C SER A 259 -2.87 -1.29 -12.23
N HIS A 260 -2.53 -2.12 -11.23
CA HIS A 260 -3.12 -3.42 -10.99
C HIS A 260 -4.63 -3.34 -10.81
N GLN A 261 -5.13 -2.44 -9.95
CA GLN A 261 -6.57 -2.23 -9.75
C GLN A 261 -7.30 -1.90 -11.06
N THR A 262 -6.65 -1.17 -11.97
CA THR A 262 -7.26 -0.81 -13.26
C THR A 262 -7.33 -2.01 -14.19
N LEU A 263 -6.24 -2.78 -14.33
CA LEU A 263 -6.20 -3.99 -15.14
C LEU A 263 -7.11 -5.08 -14.55
N GLN A 264 -7.08 -5.27 -13.23
CA GLN A 264 -7.93 -6.23 -12.54
C GLN A 264 -9.41 -5.94 -12.76
N ARG A 265 -9.83 -4.67 -12.62
CA ARG A 265 -11.21 -4.24 -12.90
C ARG A 265 -11.61 -4.53 -14.34
N PHE A 266 -10.70 -4.31 -15.30
CA PHE A 266 -10.93 -4.62 -16.69
C PHE A 266 -11.15 -6.12 -16.90
N LEU A 267 -10.31 -6.97 -16.32
CA LEU A 267 -10.46 -8.42 -16.37
C LEU A 267 -11.75 -8.90 -15.69
N GLU A 268 -12.12 -8.32 -14.55
CA GLU A 268 -13.38 -8.63 -13.85
C GLU A 268 -14.63 -8.27 -14.68
N ALA A 269 -14.58 -7.18 -15.44
CA ALA A 269 -15.68 -6.79 -16.32
C ALA A 269 -15.80 -7.70 -17.55
N ASN A 270 -14.68 -8.15 -18.11
CA ASN A 270 -14.63 -8.95 -19.33
C ASN A 270 -14.61 -10.47 -19.11
N LYS A 271 -14.34 -10.92 -17.87
CA LYS A 271 -14.43 -12.31 -17.40
C LYS A 271 -13.79 -13.35 -18.34
N PRO A 272 -12.46 -13.30 -18.58
CA PRO A 272 -11.81 -14.27 -19.47
C PRO A 272 -12.08 -15.70 -19.04
N GLN A 273 -12.36 -16.56 -19.99
CA GLN A 273 -12.67 -17.97 -19.73
C GLN A 273 -11.42 -18.76 -19.32
N ASP A 274 -10.30 -18.48 -19.97
CA ASP A 274 -9.03 -19.18 -19.79
C ASP A 274 -7.82 -18.25 -20.03
N LEU A 275 -6.62 -18.82 -19.94
CA LEU A 275 -5.36 -18.10 -20.14
C LEU A 275 -5.25 -17.44 -21.55
N ALA A 276 -5.72 -18.13 -22.58
CA ALA A 276 -5.60 -17.62 -23.96
C ALA A 276 -6.46 -16.38 -24.15
N GLU A 277 -7.69 -16.40 -23.64
CA GLU A 277 -8.58 -15.24 -23.66
C GLU A 277 -8.07 -14.11 -22.75
N ALA A 278 -7.54 -14.45 -21.57
CA ALA A 278 -6.92 -13.46 -20.67
C ALA A 278 -5.77 -12.71 -21.36
N ARG A 279 -4.90 -13.40 -22.08
CA ARG A 279 -3.80 -12.78 -22.85
C ARG A 279 -4.31 -11.82 -23.94
N LYS A 280 -5.33 -12.22 -24.68
CA LYS A 280 -5.97 -11.36 -25.70
C LYS A 280 -6.57 -10.09 -25.08
N LEU A 281 -7.26 -10.25 -23.94
CA LEU A 281 -7.84 -9.13 -23.21
C LEU A 281 -6.75 -8.21 -22.64
N ILE A 282 -5.68 -8.76 -22.08
CA ILE A 282 -4.55 -7.96 -21.57
C ILE A 282 -3.90 -7.18 -22.72
N GLN A 283 -3.72 -7.77 -23.90
CA GLN A 283 -3.20 -7.04 -25.06
C GLN A 283 -4.13 -5.89 -25.47
N ARG A 284 -5.44 -6.13 -25.56
CA ARG A 284 -6.44 -5.08 -25.81
C ARG A 284 -6.42 -3.98 -24.74
N TYR A 285 -6.24 -4.37 -23.48
CA TYR A 285 -6.09 -3.43 -22.38
C TYR A 285 -4.86 -2.55 -22.55
N ARG A 286 -3.67 -3.12 -22.85
CA ARG A 286 -2.43 -2.38 -23.08
C ARG A 286 -2.57 -1.33 -24.17
N GLU A 287 -3.17 -1.70 -25.30
CA GLU A 287 -3.42 -0.79 -26.43
C GLU A 287 -4.30 0.39 -25.99
N HIS A 288 -5.43 0.12 -25.37
CA HIS A 288 -6.32 1.16 -24.88
C HIS A 288 -5.68 2.00 -23.76
N TYR A 289 -5.00 1.35 -22.81
CA TYR A 289 -4.32 2.01 -21.71
C TYR A 289 -3.26 2.99 -22.21
N ASN A 290 -2.43 2.57 -23.13
CA ASN A 290 -1.37 3.40 -23.68
C ASN A 290 -1.91 4.54 -24.56
N GLN A 291 -2.85 4.25 -25.45
CA GLN A 291 -3.25 5.18 -26.51
C GLN A 291 -4.44 6.07 -26.14
N ARG A 292 -5.34 5.61 -25.25
CA ARG A 292 -6.62 6.29 -25.00
C ARG A 292 -6.86 6.70 -23.56
N ARG A 293 -6.16 6.12 -22.60
CA ARG A 293 -6.42 6.42 -21.20
C ARG A 293 -5.75 7.73 -20.76
N PRO A 294 -6.52 8.80 -20.42
CA PRO A 294 -5.94 10.02 -19.88
C PRO A 294 -5.40 9.76 -18.48
N HIS A 295 -4.13 10.08 -18.23
CA HIS A 295 -3.48 9.82 -16.96
C HIS A 295 -3.36 11.10 -16.12
N GLN A 296 -3.86 11.04 -14.89
CA GLN A 296 -3.91 12.22 -14.01
C GLN A 296 -2.52 12.79 -13.68
N SER A 297 -1.50 11.94 -13.51
CA SER A 297 -0.14 12.40 -13.22
C SER A 297 0.60 12.96 -14.46
N LEU A 298 0.04 12.76 -15.64
CA LEU A 298 0.54 13.26 -16.92
C LEU A 298 -0.26 14.46 -17.44
N ASN A 299 -0.88 15.22 -16.55
CA ASN A 299 -1.77 16.35 -16.92
C ASN A 299 -2.86 15.98 -17.93
N GLN A 300 -3.41 14.77 -17.84
CA GLN A 300 -4.40 14.16 -18.71
C GLN A 300 -3.86 13.75 -20.10
N ALA A 301 -2.56 13.78 -20.35
CA ALA A 301 -1.99 13.13 -21.51
C ALA A 301 -2.14 11.60 -21.41
N THR A 302 -2.16 10.91 -22.54
CA THR A 302 -2.09 9.46 -22.59
C THR A 302 -0.66 8.97 -22.30
N PRO A 303 -0.45 7.74 -21.81
CA PRO A 303 0.89 7.17 -21.67
C PRO A 303 1.69 7.19 -22.97
N GLN A 304 1.05 6.92 -24.13
CA GLN A 304 1.69 7.00 -25.44
C GLN A 304 2.20 8.41 -25.74
N ALA A 305 1.36 9.42 -25.56
CA ALA A 305 1.77 10.81 -25.82
C ALA A 305 2.93 11.23 -24.89
N ALA A 306 2.92 10.77 -23.63
CA ALA A 306 4.02 11.04 -22.71
C ALA A 306 5.30 10.27 -23.09
N TRP A 307 5.18 9.03 -23.55
CA TRP A 307 6.29 8.22 -24.05
C TRP A 307 6.96 8.90 -25.25
N ASP A 308 6.19 9.40 -26.20
CA ASP A 308 6.70 10.01 -27.42
C ASP A 308 7.30 11.41 -27.18
N TRP A 309 6.82 12.13 -26.19
CA TRP A 309 7.20 13.55 -25.94
C TRP A 309 8.30 13.71 -24.90
N LEU A 310 8.38 12.86 -23.88
CA LEU A 310 9.40 12.96 -22.85
C LEU A 310 10.78 12.53 -23.39
N GLU A 311 11.82 13.12 -22.85
CA GLU A 311 13.19 12.72 -23.13
C GLU A 311 13.42 11.25 -22.76
N HIS A 312 14.08 10.52 -23.65
CA HIS A 312 14.48 9.13 -23.43
C HIS A 312 15.86 9.05 -22.83
N THR A 313 15.98 8.29 -21.78
CA THR A 313 17.28 7.95 -21.20
C THR A 313 18.08 7.12 -22.21
N PRO A 314 19.38 7.44 -22.44
CA PRO A 314 20.20 6.71 -23.37
C PRO A 314 20.40 5.25 -22.96
N ALA A 315 20.71 4.43 -23.96
CA ALA A 315 21.08 3.03 -23.74
C ALA A 315 22.24 2.89 -22.75
N VAL A 316 22.25 1.79 -22.01
CA VAL A 316 23.21 1.50 -20.96
C VAL A 316 24.13 0.35 -21.37
N GLU A 317 25.38 0.42 -20.92
CA GLU A 317 26.35 -0.66 -21.11
C GLU A 317 26.10 -1.80 -20.13
N PRO A 318 26.42 -3.06 -20.51
CA PRO A 318 26.31 -4.20 -19.61
C PRO A 318 26.99 -3.96 -18.25
N LEU A 319 26.32 -4.34 -17.18
CA LEU A 319 26.89 -4.24 -15.83
C LEU A 319 27.76 -5.45 -15.52
N PRO A 320 28.99 -5.28 -15.03
CA PRO A 320 29.81 -6.38 -14.52
C PRO A 320 29.10 -7.12 -13.38
N LEU A 321 29.20 -8.44 -13.34
CA LEU A 321 28.61 -9.26 -12.29
C LEU A 321 29.07 -8.85 -10.89
N ALA A 322 30.33 -8.42 -10.76
CA ALA A 322 30.91 -7.88 -9.53
C ALA A 322 30.08 -6.73 -8.91
N VAL A 323 29.35 -5.96 -9.72
CA VAL A 323 28.45 -4.89 -9.22
C VAL A 323 27.25 -5.49 -8.48
N LEU A 324 26.69 -6.58 -8.98
CA LEU A 324 25.60 -7.30 -8.31
C LEU A 324 26.09 -8.00 -7.05
N GLU A 325 27.28 -8.62 -7.10
CA GLU A 325 27.91 -9.26 -5.94
C GLU A 325 28.16 -8.25 -4.82
N ALA A 326 28.75 -7.09 -5.16
CA ALA A 326 28.95 -6.01 -4.19
C ALA A 326 27.61 -5.53 -3.59
N LYS A 327 26.56 -5.46 -4.42
CA LYS A 327 25.22 -5.03 -3.95
C LYS A 327 24.56 -6.06 -3.06
N ALA A 328 24.66 -7.35 -3.39
CA ALA A 328 24.19 -8.44 -2.55
C ALA A 328 24.89 -8.45 -1.18
N ALA A 329 26.24 -8.29 -1.18
CA ALA A 329 27.02 -8.18 0.05
C ALA A 329 26.63 -6.94 0.88
N GLU A 330 26.38 -5.79 0.25
CA GLU A 330 25.88 -4.58 0.92
C GLU A 330 24.52 -4.83 1.61
N TYR A 331 23.60 -5.53 0.95
CA TYR A 331 22.31 -5.83 1.57
C TYR A 331 22.44 -6.81 2.73
N LEU A 332 23.32 -7.82 2.63
CA LEU A 332 23.60 -8.72 3.74
C LEU A 332 24.21 -8.00 4.92
N SER A 333 25.20 -7.12 4.69
CA SER A 333 25.81 -6.33 5.77
C SER A 333 24.81 -5.39 6.45
N LYS A 334 23.96 -4.70 5.67
CA LYS A 334 22.89 -3.84 6.21
C LYS A 334 21.85 -4.64 6.98
N ARG A 335 21.52 -5.85 6.54
CA ARG A 335 20.61 -6.73 7.25
C ARG A 335 21.21 -7.22 8.58
N ARG A 336 22.49 -7.57 8.59
CA ARG A 336 23.24 -7.93 9.81
C ARG A 336 23.29 -6.73 10.78
N LEU A 337 23.60 -5.53 10.28
CA LEU A 337 23.58 -4.31 11.08
C LEU A 337 22.16 -3.98 11.60
N ALA A 338 21.12 -4.09 10.78
CA ALA A 338 19.76 -3.85 11.21
C ALA A 338 19.25 -4.91 12.20
N GLN A 339 19.68 -6.16 12.07
CA GLN A 339 19.43 -7.20 13.06
C GLN A 339 20.15 -6.89 14.37
N ASN A 340 21.36 -6.38 14.31
CA ASN A 340 22.13 -5.95 15.48
C ASN A 340 21.56 -4.65 16.10
N VAL A 341 21.09 -3.68 15.28
CA VAL A 341 20.50 -2.42 15.76
C VAL A 341 19.05 -2.59 16.23
N SER A 342 18.26 -3.52 15.70
CA SER A 342 16.92 -3.82 16.25
C SER A 342 16.98 -4.47 17.62
N LEU A 343 18.17 -4.95 18.03
CA LEU A 343 18.46 -5.39 19.40
C LEU A 343 18.77 -4.21 20.34
N VAL A 344 19.05 -3.00 19.80
CA VAL A 344 19.50 -1.82 20.56
C VAL A 344 18.42 -0.73 20.66
N SER A 345 17.36 -0.78 19.86
CA SER A 345 16.35 0.29 19.84
C SER A 345 14.92 -0.23 19.84
N ASP A 346 14.43 -0.71 20.98
CA ASP A 346 13.01 -0.64 21.29
C ASP A 346 12.71 0.78 21.78
N VAL A 347 12.32 1.65 20.85
CA VAL A 347 11.68 2.92 21.20
C VAL A 347 10.29 2.58 21.71
N VAL A 348 10.15 2.52 23.01
CA VAL A 348 8.85 2.39 23.67
C VAL A 348 8.13 3.72 23.58
N VAL A 349 7.20 3.83 22.65
CA VAL A 349 6.26 4.96 22.59
C VAL A 349 5.22 4.74 23.70
N SER A 350 5.21 5.59 24.72
CA SER A 350 4.19 5.56 25.75
C SER A 350 2.79 5.80 25.15
N LYS A 351 1.72 5.36 25.81
CA LYS A 351 0.32 5.60 25.40
C LYS A 351 -0.03 7.09 25.23
N HIS A 352 0.86 8.00 25.57
CA HIS A 352 0.71 9.45 25.44
C HIS A 352 1.65 10.11 24.43
N GLY A 353 2.34 9.30 23.57
CA GLY A 353 3.14 9.84 22.46
C GLY A 353 4.52 10.38 22.86
N GLU A 354 4.98 10.17 24.07
CA GLU A 354 6.33 10.54 24.50
C GLU A 354 7.33 9.42 24.18
N ILE A 355 8.41 9.78 23.51
CA ILE A 355 9.53 8.90 23.18
C ILE A 355 10.35 8.73 24.45
N MET A 356 10.18 7.61 25.15
CA MET A 356 11.11 7.20 26.20
C MET A 356 12.28 6.48 25.54
N GLN A 357 13.39 7.18 25.36
CA GLN A 357 14.67 6.55 25.07
C GLN A 357 15.08 5.72 26.31
N SER A 358 15.04 4.42 26.17
CA SER A 358 15.74 3.54 27.09
C SER A 358 17.24 3.69 26.82
N THR A 359 17.90 4.53 27.60
CA THR A 359 19.34 4.73 27.60
C THR A 359 20.04 3.60 28.35
N HIS A 360 19.82 2.36 27.95
CA HIS A 360 20.74 1.28 28.30
C HIS A 360 21.40 0.81 27.00
N ASP A 361 22.60 1.32 26.82
CA ASP A 361 23.49 0.88 25.76
C ASP A 361 23.84 -0.59 26.04
N VAL A 362 23.33 -1.51 25.20
CA VAL A 362 23.56 -2.96 25.37
C VAL A 362 25.04 -3.29 25.21
N SER A 363 25.81 -2.41 24.56
CA SER A 363 27.28 -2.54 24.44
C SER A 363 27.98 -2.44 25.80
N ASP A 364 27.43 -1.75 26.77
CA ASP A 364 28.00 -1.62 28.10
C ASP A 364 27.72 -2.82 29.01
N VAL A 365 26.70 -3.65 28.68
CA VAL A 365 26.29 -4.81 29.48
C VAL A 365 26.94 -6.11 28.98
N VAL A 366 27.27 -6.21 27.68
CA VAL A 366 27.84 -7.40 27.08
C VAL A 366 28.99 -7.05 26.11
N PRO A 367 30.15 -6.61 26.61
CA PRO A 367 31.29 -6.36 25.74
C PRO A 367 31.88 -7.66 25.21
N GLY A 368 32.16 -7.72 23.91
CA GLY A 368 32.98 -8.80 23.32
C GLY A 368 32.20 -10.05 22.92
N LEU A 369 30.99 -9.94 22.42
CA LEU A 369 30.24 -11.08 21.85
C LEU A 369 31.01 -11.72 20.68
N ALA A 370 31.12 -13.05 20.70
CA ALA A 370 31.67 -13.82 19.58
C ALA A 370 30.75 -13.81 18.36
N ALA A 371 31.24 -14.17 17.18
CA ALA A 371 30.50 -14.15 15.93
C ALA A 371 29.21 -14.99 15.94
N ASN A 372 29.15 -16.02 16.76
CA ASN A 372 28.01 -16.91 16.95
C ASN A 372 27.11 -16.51 18.13
N GLN A 373 27.35 -15.35 18.74
CA GLN A 373 26.62 -14.84 19.90
C GLN A 373 25.81 -13.61 19.54
N MET A 374 24.64 -13.47 20.18
CA MET A 374 23.74 -12.34 19.99
C MET A 374 23.03 -12.01 21.32
N ALA A 375 22.94 -10.73 21.65
CA ALA A 375 22.11 -10.29 22.76
C ALA A 375 20.62 -10.43 22.41
N VAL A 376 19.80 -10.93 23.33
CA VAL A 376 18.34 -11.12 23.16
C VAL A 376 17.61 -10.60 24.38
N GLU A 377 16.62 -9.74 24.18
CA GLU A 377 15.72 -9.29 25.22
C GLU A 377 14.42 -10.12 25.24
N VAL A 378 14.01 -10.59 26.41
CA VAL A 378 12.73 -11.25 26.62
C VAL A 378 11.73 -10.22 27.12
N THR A 379 10.90 -9.68 26.22
CA THR A 379 9.95 -8.62 26.57
C THR A 379 8.92 -9.08 27.60
N ARG A 380 8.37 -8.15 28.40
CA ARG A 380 7.35 -8.45 29.41
C ARG A 380 6.04 -8.93 28.80
N GLU A 381 5.72 -8.44 27.62
CA GLU A 381 4.47 -8.77 26.91
C GLU A 381 4.56 -10.08 26.13
N ASN A 382 5.73 -10.37 25.54
CA ASN A 382 5.95 -11.52 24.70
C ASN A 382 7.11 -12.37 25.19
N ARG A 383 6.88 -13.13 26.25
CA ARG A 383 7.87 -14.02 26.90
C ARG A 383 8.22 -15.24 26.05
N LYS A 384 8.76 -14.99 24.86
CA LYS A 384 9.11 -16.05 23.92
C LYS A 384 10.52 -15.88 23.41
N ALA A 385 11.28 -16.95 23.39
CA ALA A 385 12.48 -17.05 22.57
C ALA A 385 12.12 -17.53 21.17
N TYR A 386 12.73 -16.92 20.17
CA TYR A 386 12.50 -17.25 18.76
C TYR A 386 13.75 -17.94 18.22
N PHE A 387 13.55 -19.08 17.60
CA PHE A 387 14.61 -19.78 16.89
C PHE A 387 14.04 -20.54 15.69
N GLN A 388 14.57 -20.30 14.50
CA GLN A 388 14.15 -20.95 13.24
C GLN A 388 12.61 -21.01 13.04
N GLY A 389 11.90 -19.94 13.42
CA GLY A 389 10.46 -19.86 13.32
C GLY A 389 9.68 -20.62 14.40
N PHE A 390 10.35 -21.13 15.43
CA PHE A 390 9.71 -21.66 16.64
C PHE A 390 9.62 -20.61 17.72
N HIS A 391 8.55 -20.71 18.52
CA HIS A 391 8.31 -19.90 19.68
C HIS A 391 8.43 -20.78 20.94
N ILE A 392 9.43 -20.53 21.75
CA ILE A 392 9.60 -21.22 23.03
C ILE A 392 9.10 -20.27 24.13
N SER A 393 8.01 -20.66 24.80
CA SER A 393 7.48 -19.88 25.92
C SER A 393 8.44 -19.96 27.12
N LEU A 394 8.87 -18.81 27.62
CA LEU A 394 9.79 -18.71 28.74
C LEU A 394 9.05 -18.42 30.05
N PRO A 395 9.60 -18.85 31.20
CA PRO A 395 9.04 -18.52 32.52
C PRO A 395 8.86 -17.01 32.75
N THR A 396 7.92 -16.64 33.59
CA THR A 396 7.69 -15.23 33.97
C THR A 396 8.91 -14.55 34.57
N THR A 397 9.80 -15.32 35.19
CA THR A 397 11.06 -14.84 35.78
C THR A 397 12.06 -14.31 34.76
N PHE A 398 11.84 -14.57 33.45
CA PHE A 398 12.70 -14.10 32.38
C PHE A 398 12.18 -12.81 31.71
N ALA A 399 10.99 -12.38 32.07
CA ALA A 399 10.36 -11.21 31.50
C ALA A 399 11.13 -9.91 31.79
N GLY A 400 11.44 -9.13 30.78
CA GLY A 400 12.18 -7.88 30.89
C GLY A 400 13.68 -8.07 31.17
N ARG A 401 14.22 -9.25 30.93
CA ARG A 401 15.65 -9.56 31.12
C ARG A 401 16.34 -9.74 29.76
N GLN A 402 17.62 -9.42 29.74
CA GLN A 402 18.51 -9.64 28.63
C GLN A 402 19.27 -10.96 28.79
N PHE A 403 19.55 -11.61 27.67
CA PHE A 403 20.29 -12.85 27.59
C PHE A 403 21.24 -12.81 26.41
N VAL A 404 22.28 -13.65 26.45
CA VAL A 404 23.15 -13.92 25.30
C VAL A 404 22.67 -15.21 24.65
N ARG A 405 22.30 -15.14 23.39
CA ARG A 405 22.03 -16.31 22.55
C ARG A 405 23.32 -16.75 21.91
N THR A 406 23.69 -18.01 22.10
CA THR A 406 24.81 -18.66 21.43
C THR A 406 24.27 -19.84 20.60
N VAL A 407 24.70 -19.94 19.35
CA VAL A 407 24.36 -21.07 18.47
C VAL A 407 25.66 -21.72 18.06
N THR A 408 25.82 -23.02 18.42
CA THR A 408 26.90 -23.88 17.96
C THR A 408 26.37 -24.92 16.99
N GLU A 409 27.25 -25.77 16.43
CA GLU A 409 26.83 -26.88 15.55
C GLU A 409 25.90 -27.86 16.28
N ASP A 410 26.09 -28.04 17.58
CA ASP A 410 25.41 -29.07 18.38
C ASP A 410 24.31 -28.51 19.31
N GLU A 411 24.36 -27.21 19.64
CA GLU A 411 23.44 -26.64 20.67
C GLU A 411 23.04 -25.19 20.40
N PHE A 412 21.83 -24.89 20.80
CA PHE A 412 21.35 -23.52 21.03
C PHE A 412 21.37 -23.25 22.54
N LEU A 413 21.98 -22.15 22.93
CA LEU A 413 22.11 -21.74 24.31
C LEU A 413 21.55 -20.31 24.51
N LEU A 414 20.89 -20.10 25.62
CA LEU A 414 20.53 -18.77 26.13
C LEU A 414 21.18 -18.62 27.49
N SER A 415 22.11 -17.68 27.64
CA SER A 415 22.90 -17.48 28.86
C SER A 415 22.61 -16.13 29.50
N ASP A 416 22.73 -16.05 30.78
CA ASP A 416 22.69 -14.79 31.53
C ASP A 416 23.98 -13.99 31.22
N PRO A 417 23.86 -12.72 30.77
CA PRO A 417 25.03 -11.93 30.39
C PRO A 417 25.96 -11.57 31.55
N VAL A 418 25.46 -11.65 32.80
CA VAL A 418 26.21 -11.22 33.98
C VAL A 418 27.12 -12.33 34.51
N ASN A 419 26.60 -13.56 34.57
CA ASN A 419 27.33 -14.68 35.20
C ASN A 419 27.64 -15.82 34.22
N GLY A 420 27.15 -15.74 32.97
CA GLY A 420 27.35 -16.76 31.94
C GLY A 420 26.51 -18.04 32.13
N ASP A 421 25.61 -18.07 33.11
CA ASP A 421 24.79 -19.24 33.39
C ASP A 421 23.86 -19.57 32.23
N VAL A 422 23.88 -20.80 31.77
CA VAL A 422 22.96 -21.28 30.71
C VAL A 422 21.57 -21.45 31.33
N VAL A 423 20.64 -20.61 30.90
CA VAL A 423 19.25 -20.62 31.38
C VAL A 423 18.29 -21.39 30.50
N LEU A 424 18.64 -21.55 29.21
CA LEU A 424 17.90 -22.34 28.24
C LEU A 424 18.90 -23.02 27.30
N SER A 425 18.72 -24.30 27.08
CA SER A 425 19.49 -25.02 26.06
C SER A 425 18.62 -26.04 25.35
N PHE A 426 18.92 -26.30 24.09
CA PHE A 426 18.40 -27.46 23.38
C PHE A 426 19.40 -27.92 22.33
N PRO A 427 19.47 -29.25 22.09
CA PRO A 427 20.41 -29.82 21.14
C PRO A 427 20.00 -29.49 19.69
N LEU A 428 21.02 -29.37 18.84
CA LEU A 428 20.88 -29.22 17.41
C LEU A 428 21.46 -30.47 16.72
N PRO A 429 20.88 -30.91 15.63
CA PRO A 429 19.60 -30.50 15.07
C PRO A 429 18.45 -30.78 16.03
N MET A 430 17.42 -29.94 16.00
CA MET A 430 16.26 -30.14 16.89
C MET A 430 15.50 -31.41 16.49
N VAL A 431 15.64 -32.47 17.28
CA VAL A 431 15.01 -33.77 17.04
C VAL A 431 13.81 -33.91 17.95
N ALA A 432 12.63 -34.06 17.36
CA ALA A 432 11.45 -34.40 18.13
C ALA A 432 11.43 -35.91 18.44
N SER A 433 11.29 -36.26 19.70
CA SER A 433 11.10 -37.62 20.16
C SER A 433 9.60 -37.96 20.29
N LYS A 434 9.24 -39.24 20.10
CA LYS A 434 7.86 -39.68 20.34
C LYS A 434 7.66 -40.04 21.81
N VAL A 435 6.84 -39.25 22.52
CA VAL A 435 6.47 -39.53 23.91
C VAL A 435 4.94 -39.72 23.94
N ARG A 436 4.49 -40.91 24.39
CA ARG A 436 3.07 -41.27 24.44
C ARG A 436 2.30 -40.99 23.13
N GLY A 437 2.93 -41.31 22.00
CA GLY A 437 2.35 -41.14 20.67
C GLY A 437 2.39 -39.71 20.11
N LYS A 438 2.89 -38.73 20.86
CA LYS A 438 3.03 -37.33 20.42
C LYS A 438 4.49 -36.99 20.15
N LEU A 439 4.76 -36.19 19.12
CA LEU A 439 6.08 -35.63 18.88
C LEU A 439 6.35 -34.52 19.88
N VAL A 440 7.47 -34.60 20.57
CA VAL A 440 7.86 -33.70 21.65
C VAL A 440 9.27 -33.19 21.41
N LEU A 441 9.45 -31.88 21.50
CA LEU A 441 10.75 -31.27 21.57
C LEU A 441 11.20 -31.19 23.04
N SER A 442 12.37 -31.77 23.33
CA SER A 442 12.98 -31.67 24.66
C SER A 442 14.00 -30.55 24.68
N TYR A 443 13.95 -29.71 25.69
CA TYR A 443 14.91 -28.66 25.94
C TYR A 443 15.09 -28.45 27.46
N SER A 444 16.17 -27.78 27.84
CA SER A 444 16.46 -27.52 29.25
C SER A 444 16.22 -26.05 29.60
N ILE A 445 15.56 -25.79 30.73
CA ILE A 445 15.48 -24.47 31.35
C ILE A 445 16.13 -24.55 32.72
N LYS A 446 17.23 -23.82 32.92
CA LYS A 446 18.04 -23.85 34.15
C LYS A 446 18.38 -25.27 34.61
N GLY A 447 18.82 -26.10 33.70
CA GLY A 447 19.16 -27.50 33.93
C GLY A 447 17.97 -28.45 34.11
N ILE A 448 16.73 -27.96 34.10
CA ILE A 448 15.52 -28.77 34.19
C ILE A 448 15.04 -29.13 32.80
N GLN A 449 14.96 -30.42 32.50
CA GLN A 449 14.44 -30.89 31.21
C GLN A 449 12.95 -30.57 31.05
N VAL A 450 12.59 -29.90 29.97
CA VAL A 450 11.21 -29.53 29.64
C VAL A 450 10.83 -30.14 28.29
N SER A 451 9.62 -30.66 28.19
CA SER A 451 9.08 -31.24 26.98
C SER A 451 7.93 -30.40 26.43
N LEU A 452 8.02 -29.99 25.18
CA LEU A 452 6.99 -29.21 24.50
C LEU A 452 6.34 -30.06 23.42
N ALA A 453 5.02 -30.25 23.51
CA ALA A 453 4.22 -30.88 22.46
C ALA A 453 3.34 -29.85 21.77
N THR A 454 3.54 -29.59 20.49
CA THR A 454 2.69 -28.71 19.70
C THR A 454 2.45 -29.26 18.30
N ARG A 455 1.24 -29.05 17.74
CA ARG A 455 0.92 -29.43 16.34
C ARG A 455 1.78 -28.72 15.30
N GLN A 456 2.18 -27.49 15.58
CA GLN A 456 3.11 -26.73 14.72
C GLN A 456 4.50 -27.32 14.68
N TRP A 457 4.97 -27.82 15.82
CA TRP A 457 6.24 -28.51 15.93
C TRP A 457 6.22 -29.82 15.15
N GLU A 458 5.17 -30.63 15.28
CA GLU A 458 5.03 -31.90 14.55
C GLU A 458 5.23 -31.71 13.04
N LYS A 459 4.55 -30.73 12.47
CA LYS A 459 4.64 -30.45 11.03
C LYS A 459 6.02 -29.95 10.60
N LYS A 460 6.65 -29.08 11.39
CA LYS A 460 8.00 -28.54 11.09
C LYS A 460 9.09 -29.57 11.35
N ALA A 461 8.96 -30.41 12.38
CA ALA A 461 9.91 -31.50 12.64
C ALA A 461 9.88 -32.57 11.54
N GLU A 462 8.74 -32.83 10.91
CA GLU A 462 8.64 -33.71 9.73
C GLU A 462 9.34 -33.08 8.52
N GLN A 463 9.08 -31.81 8.24
CA GLN A 463 9.74 -31.06 7.16
C GLN A 463 11.27 -31.02 7.34
N TYR A 464 11.72 -30.81 8.56
CA TYR A 464 13.13 -30.75 8.91
C TYR A 464 13.82 -32.12 8.76
N ARG A 465 13.18 -33.19 9.22
CA ARG A 465 13.69 -34.57 9.00
C ARG A 465 13.76 -34.95 7.53
N ALA A 466 12.73 -34.60 6.75
CA ALA A 466 12.74 -34.83 5.31
C ALA A 466 13.88 -34.03 4.62
N ALA A 467 14.15 -32.81 5.07
CA ALA A 467 15.25 -32.01 4.55
C ALA A 467 16.64 -32.59 4.93
N ILE A 468 16.82 -33.09 6.15
CA ILE A 468 18.03 -33.76 6.57
C ILE A 468 18.24 -35.06 5.77
N GLN A 469 17.20 -35.88 5.58
CA GLN A 469 17.27 -37.11 4.80
C GLN A 469 17.52 -36.86 3.30
N ALA A 470 17.06 -35.72 2.78
CA ALA A 470 17.25 -35.36 1.37
C ALA A 470 18.61 -34.74 1.06
N ASN A 471 19.32 -34.18 2.05
CA ASN A 471 20.53 -33.39 1.78
C ASN A 471 21.40 -33.20 3.05
N GLU A 472 22.34 -34.08 3.30
CA GLU A 472 23.31 -33.95 4.38
C GLU A 472 24.22 -32.70 4.25
N GLU A 473 24.32 -32.10 3.05
CA GLU A 473 25.08 -30.87 2.78
C GLU A 473 24.36 -29.57 3.14
N LEU A 474 23.08 -29.61 3.46
CA LEU A 474 22.28 -28.41 3.83
C LEU A 474 22.45 -27.94 5.29
N MET A 475 23.18 -28.71 6.10
CA MET A 475 23.41 -28.41 7.52
C MET A 475 24.14 -27.07 7.78
N PRO A 476 25.18 -26.69 7.00
CA PRO A 476 25.87 -25.40 7.22
C PRO A 476 25.00 -24.17 6.93
N GLU A 477 24.14 -24.24 5.92
CA GLU A 477 23.31 -23.08 5.50
C GLU A 477 22.12 -22.79 6.42
N VAL A 478 21.62 -23.78 7.16
CA VAL A 478 20.50 -23.63 8.08
C VAL A 478 20.89 -22.87 9.36
N PHE A 479 22.16 -22.87 9.71
CA PHE A 479 22.69 -22.25 10.94
C PHE A 479 23.30 -20.86 10.74
N GLU A 480 23.47 -20.38 9.50
CA GLU A 480 23.99 -19.04 9.20
C GLU A 480 22.90 -17.95 9.02
N HIS A 481 21.64 -18.27 9.28
CA HIS A 481 20.53 -17.30 9.06
C HIS A 481 19.71 -17.03 10.33
#